data_1f6961b630730c9dcc12ab57113dc0a5
#
_entry.id   1f6961b630730c9dcc12ab57113dc0a5
#
_cell.length_a   1.000
_cell.length_b   1.000
_cell.length_c   1.000
_cell.angle_alpha   90.00
_cell.angle_beta   90.00
_cell.angle_gamma   90.00
#
_symmetry.space_group_name_H-M   'P 1'
#
loop_
_entity.id
_entity.type
_entity.pdbx_description
1 polymer ?
#
loop_
_entity_poly.entity_id
_entity_poly.type
_entity_poly.pdbx_seq_one_letter_code
_entity_poly.pdbx_strand_id
1 'polypeptide(L)'
;MKKNFFLNGLFATAMVGLTLTACSDDEQGNGAGTVGKGEYVIAASVTASGNTTNVLLTSETLNGGTVSTINNGLVNDGATQWVFYKDQYLYGLTYNQGNAGTTRSYFMNANYEVQARSGEYAVKRFTTYGIYDKYIITSSTGDGPTEYADENGYLPKMFLLSYLDVAAETYTTNNTQNKAYMSENFLGNGEFVTLAGILEHNNKIYSAAVPMGLSQYGGKANGGQWILPGNEDLVKTEDGGSNSSSYKKGELQWTQYPNECWVAIFDDETLTTKKLIKTEQISYACGRMKSQYYQTIWSADNGDIYVFSPSYAKTMSDARQRTTLDAGVVRIKAGTEEFDPNYY
;
A
#
# COMPACT_ATOMS: atom_id res chain seq x y z
N MET A 1 -14.02 17.91 20.44
CA MET A 1 -13.19 16.99 19.66
C MET A 1 -13.00 17.59 18.30
N LYS A 2 -11.81 18.12 18.00
CA LYS A 2 -11.48 18.59 16.64
C LYS A 2 -10.99 17.38 15.87
N LYS A 3 -11.69 17.01 14.80
CA LYS A 3 -11.28 15.93 13.89
C LYS A 3 -10.20 16.49 12.97
N ASN A 4 -9.00 15.94 13.05
CA ASN A 4 -7.91 16.28 12.14
C ASN A 4 -8.08 15.46 10.86
N PHE A 5 -8.42 16.13 9.76
CA PHE A 5 -8.38 15.54 8.43
C PHE A 5 -6.93 15.56 7.93
N PHE A 6 -6.36 14.38 7.73
CA PHE A 6 -5.11 14.26 7.02
C PHE A 6 -5.39 13.93 5.55
N LEU A 7 -5.04 14.86 4.70
CA LEU A 7 -4.95 14.62 3.25
C LEU A 7 -3.65 13.87 3.02
N ASN A 8 -3.70 12.60 2.69
CA ASN A 8 -2.54 11.84 2.24
C ASN A 8 -1.99 12.50 0.98
N GLY A 9 -0.73 12.94 1.08
CA GLY A 9 -0.09 13.88 0.22
C GLY A 9 -0.20 13.62 -1.27
N LEU A 10 -0.73 14.59 -1.93
CA LEU A 10 -0.39 14.88 -3.31
C LEU A 10 1.12 15.18 -3.34
N PHE A 11 1.91 14.38 -4.04
CA PHE A 11 3.28 14.75 -4.39
C PHE A 11 3.24 15.95 -5.34
N ALA A 12 3.15 17.14 -4.77
CA ALA A 12 3.44 18.36 -5.50
C ALA A 12 4.96 18.55 -5.47
N THR A 13 5.62 18.14 -6.54
CA THR A 13 6.98 18.57 -6.81
C THR A 13 6.90 20.06 -7.17
N ALA A 14 6.88 20.92 -6.16
CA ALA A 14 7.04 22.35 -6.37
C ALA A 14 8.53 22.59 -6.68
N MET A 15 8.87 22.72 -7.97
CA MET A 15 10.10 23.41 -8.35
C MET A 15 9.95 24.89 -7.97
N VAL A 16 10.39 25.24 -6.77
CA VAL A 16 10.57 26.64 -6.41
C VAL A 16 11.95 27.06 -6.89
N GLY A 17 11.97 27.84 -7.97
CA GLY A 17 13.16 28.57 -8.39
C GLY A 17 13.51 29.59 -7.31
N LEU A 18 14.53 29.31 -6.52
CA LEU A 18 15.12 30.23 -5.57
C LEU A 18 16.07 31.17 -6.30
N THR A 19 15.65 32.41 -6.48
CA THR A 19 16.60 33.50 -6.72
C THR A 19 17.32 33.82 -5.41
N LEU A 20 18.61 33.46 -5.36
CA LEU A 20 19.47 33.82 -4.25
C LEU A 20 19.82 35.32 -4.36
N THR A 21 19.19 36.16 -3.55
CA THR A 21 19.76 37.44 -3.19
C THR A 21 20.57 37.24 -1.91
N ALA A 22 21.89 37.32 -2.06
CA ALA A 22 22.80 37.38 -0.92
C ALA A 22 22.64 38.74 -0.25
N CYS A 23 22.17 38.76 0.99
CA CYS A 23 22.42 39.84 1.92
C CYS A 23 23.24 39.29 3.08
N SER A 24 24.46 39.78 3.16
CA SER A 24 25.28 39.64 4.33
C SER A 24 24.77 40.60 5.40
N ASP A 25 24.48 40.11 6.58
CA ASP A 25 24.68 40.86 7.82
C ASP A 25 24.85 39.87 8.98
N ASP A 26 25.93 40.09 9.67
CA ASP A 26 26.39 39.37 10.83
C ASP A 26 25.44 39.55 12.02
N GLU A 27 24.89 38.45 12.54
CA GLU A 27 24.68 38.30 13.98
C GLU A 27 24.90 36.84 14.39
N GLN A 28 25.92 36.62 15.22
CA GLN A 28 26.14 35.38 15.94
C GLN A 28 24.97 35.11 16.90
N GLY A 29 24.10 34.25 16.52
CA GLY A 29 23.12 33.62 17.40
C GLY A 29 23.43 32.12 17.50
N ASN A 30 23.95 31.69 18.62
CA ASN A 30 24.08 30.29 19.02
C ASN A 30 22.67 29.74 19.25
N GLY A 31 21.96 29.39 18.17
CA GLY A 31 20.63 28.82 18.21
C GLY A 31 20.70 27.35 17.83
N ALA A 32 20.67 26.45 18.80
CA ALA A 32 20.10 25.13 18.56
C ALA A 32 18.73 25.33 17.92
N GLY A 33 18.59 24.93 16.65
CA GLY A 33 17.35 25.11 15.91
C GLY A 33 16.18 24.56 16.72
N THR A 34 15.28 25.47 17.13
CA THR A 34 14.06 25.08 17.81
C THR A 34 13.22 24.32 16.80
N VAL A 35 13.02 23.02 17.04
CA VAL A 35 11.98 22.26 16.34
C VAL A 35 10.69 23.04 16.50
N GLY A 36 10.08 23.47 15.39
CA GLY A 36 8.85 24.26 15.43
C GLY A 36 7.78 23.57 16.28
N LYS A 37 7.03 24.33 17.05
CA LYS A 37 5.89 23.85 17.81
C LYS A 37 4.64 23.91 16.96
N GLY A 38 3.81 22.88 16.96
CA GLY A 38 2.56 22.91 16.19
C GLY A 38 1.76 21.64 16.24
N GLU A 39 0.48 21.76 15.89
CA GLU A 39 -0.48 20.66 15.90
C GLU A 39 -0.37 19.72 14.68
N TYR A 40 0.38 20.14 13.66
CA TYR A 40 0.52 19.41 12.39
C TYR A 40 1.97 18.99 12.17
N VAL A 41 2.16 17.79 11.61
CA VAL A 41 3.47 17.31 11.19
C VAL A 41 3.58 17.38 9.67
N ILE A 42 4.65 17.98 9.18
CA ILE A 42 4.97 18.14 7.76
C ILE A 42 6.23 17.32 7.46
N ALA A 43 6.12 16.33 6.57
CA ALA A 43 7.28 15.66 6.03
C ALA A 43 7.76 16.42 4.79
N ALA A 44 8.97 16.97 4.87
CA ALA A 44 9.56 17.76 3.80
C ALA A 44 10.83 17.12 3.26
N SER A 45 11.03 17.20 1.95
CA SER A 45 12.27 16.83 1.28
C SER A 45 12.88 18.06 0.64
N VAL A 46 14.11 18.39 1.02
CA VAL A 46 14.85 19.54 0.53
C VAL A 46 16.05 19.06 -0.26
N THR A 47 16.14 19.48 -1.51
CA THR A 47 17.27 19.14 -2.38
C THR A 47 18.09 20.41 -2.65
N ALA A 48 19.37 20.38 -2.26
CA ALA A 48 20.34 21.42 -2.53
C ALA A 48 21.64 20.81 -3.01
N SER A 49 22.21 21.35 -4.08
CA SER A 49 23.50 20.90 -4.64
C SER A 49 23.56 19.39 -4.92
N GLY A 50 22.44 18.78 -5.33
CA GLY A 50 22.35 17.34 -5.61
C GLY A 50 22.16 16.43 -4.40
N ASN A 51 22.14 16.97 -3.19
CA ASN A 51 21.87 16.24 -1.95
C ASN A 51 20.43 16.50 -1.49
N THR A 52 19.74 15.44 -1.06
CA THR A 52 18.40 15.53 -0.49
C THR A 52 18.45 15.26 1.01
N THR A 53 17.85 16.15 1.77
CA THR A 53 17.63 15.97 3.21
C THR A 53 16.14 15.89 3.46
N ASN A 54 15.73 14.90 4.24
CA ASN A 54 14.32 14.69 4.63
C ASN A 54 14.16 15.07 6.09
N VAL A 55 13.17 15.92 6.37
CA VAL A 55 12.91 16.43 7.71
C VAL A 55 11.43 16.35 8.06
N LEU A 56 11.14 16.12 9.34
CA LEU A 56 9.83 16.30 9.92
C LEU A 56 9.78 17.66 10.63
N LEU A 57 8.83 18.46 10.23
CA LEU A 57 8.59 19.81 10.77
C LEU A 57 7.22 19.83 11.45
N THR A 58 6.99 20.79 12.32
CA THR A 58 5.65 21.06 12.88
C THR A 58 5.13 22.42 12.44
N SER A 59 3.81 22.55 12.40
CA SER A 59 3.13 23.81 12.11
C SER A 59 1.88 23.93 12.98
N GLU A 60 1.59 25.12 13.44
CA GLU A 60 0.34 25.42 14.17
C GLU A 60 -0.88 25.46 13.24
N THR A 61 -0.66 25.67 11.95
CA THR A 61 -1.73 25.78 10.95
C THR A 61 -1.29 25.26 9.60
N LEU A 62 -2.24 24.75 8.81
CA LEU A 62 -2.06 24.45 7.39
C LEU A 62 -2.66 25.52 6.46
N ASN A 63 -3.30 26.55 7.01
CA ASN A 63 -4.05 27.54 6.23
C ASN A 63 -3.22 28.75 5.79
N GLY A 64 -1.95 28.82 6.17
CA GLY A 64 -1.07 29.91 5.82
C GLY A 64 0.24 29.90 6.60
N GLY A 65 1.08 30.90 6.38
CA GLY A 65 2.38 31.01 7.02
C GLY A 65 3.50 30.37 6.23
N THR A 66 4.68 30.33 6.84
CA THR A 66 5.91 29.76 6.26
C THR A 66 6.58 28.86 7.30
N VAL A 67 6.93 27.66 6.92
CA VAL A 67 7.73 26.75 7.73
C VAL A 67 9.12 26.62 7.07
N SER A 68 10.16 27.05 7.79
CA SER A 68 11.54 26.97 7.29
C SER A 68 12.14 25.59 7.59
N THR A 69 12.91 25.06 6.65
CA THR A 69 13.71 23.86 6.80
C THR A 69 15.17 24.17 7.22
N ILE A 70 15.53 25.45 7.29
CA ILE A 70 16.89 25.89 7.62
C ILE A 70 17.11 25.73 9.13
N ASN A 71 18.02 24.84 9.49
CA ASN A 71 18.34 24.50 10.90
C ASN A 71 17.10 24.13 11.72
N ASN A 72 16.08 23.55 11.08
CA ASN A 72 14.82 23.24 11.71
C ASN A 72 14.34 21.83 11.28
N GLY A 73 13.59 21.18 12.17
CA GLY A 73 12.99 19.87 11.92
C GLY A 73 13.86 18.71 12.39
N LEU A 74 13.20 17.56 12.53
CA LEU A 74 13.83 16.30 12.86
C LEU A 74 14.24 15.59 11.56
N VAL A 75 15.52 15.33 11.38
CA VAL A 75 16.02 14.59 10.19
C VAL A 75 15.50 13.17 10.20
N ASN A 76 15.02 12.70 9.06
CA ASN A 76 14.56 11.32 8.85
C ASN A 76 15.25 10.68 7.64
N ASP A 77 15.15 9.37 7.51
CA ASP A 77 15.88 8.59 6.49
C ASP A 77 15.19 8.56 5.10
N GLY A 78 14.24 9.46 4.87
CA GLY A 78 13.55 9.50 3.59
C GLY A 78 12.49 8.44 3.44
N ALA A 79 11.58 8.35 4.40
CA ALA A 79 10.41 7.50 4.30
C ALA A 79 9.64 7.75 3.01
N THR A 80 9.23 6.70 2.34
CA THR A 80 8.49 6.76 1.09
C THR A 80 6.98 6.74 1.30
N GLN A 81 6.54 6.24 2.45
CA GLN A 81 5.15 6.16 2.85
C GLN A 81 5.02 6.53 4.32
N TRP A 82 3.91 7.17 4.67
CA TRP A 82 3.62 7.61 6.03
C TRP A 82 2.33 6.98 6.52
N VAL A 83 2.35 6.51 7.77
CA VAL A 83 1.17 5.94 8.46
C VAL A 83 0.97 6.68 9.76
N PHE A 84 -0.21 7.26 9.93
CA PHE A 84 -0.65 7.84 11.20
C PHE A 84 -1.44 6.79 11.97
N TYR A 85 -0.94 6.41 13.13
CA TYR A 85 -1.60 5.46 13.99
C TYR A 85 -2.38 6.20 15.08
N LYS A 86 -3.72 6.19 14.95
CA LYS A 86 -4.68 6.68 15.95
C LYS A 86 -4.34 8.06 16.55
N ASP A 87 -3.88 8.99 15.71
CA ASP A 87 -3.45 10.34 16.09
C ASP A 87 -2.35 10.41 17.18
N GLN A 88 -1.64 9.31 17.41
CA GLN A 88 -0.60 9.22 18.45
C GLN A 88 0.80 9.07 17.88
N TYR A 89 0.95 8.27 16.86
CA TYR A 89 2.26 7.93 16.30
C TYR A 89 2.29 8.11 14.80
N LEU A 90 3.43 8.55 14.29
CA LEU A 90 3.74 8.62 12.87
C LEU A 90 4.79 7.57 12.54
N TYR A 91 4.51 6.71 11.58
CA TYR A 91 5.46 5.73 11.06
C TYR A 91 5.91 6.11 9.67
N GLY A 92 7.23 6.17 9.47
CA GLY A 92 7.85 6.34 8.16
C GLY A 92 8.28 4.98 7.60
N LEU A 93 7.56 4.47 6.63
CA LEU A 93 7.90 3.23 5.94
C LEU A 93 8.81 3.54 4.75
N THR A 94 9.93 2.83 4.63
CA THR A 94 10.85 3.00 3.50
C THR A 94 10.73 1.82 2.53
N TYR A 95 10.26 2.09 1.31
CA TYR A 95 10.30 1.12 0.24
C TYR A 95 11.68 1.14 -0.43
N ASN A 96 12.38 0.01 -0.38
CA ASN A 96 13.74 -0.12 -0.90
C ASN A 96 13.83 -1.18 -2.02
N GLN A 97 13.02 -1.01 -3.07
CA GLN A 97 13.06 -1.79 -4.34
C GLN A 97 13.17 -3.32 -4.17
N GLY A 98 12.59 -3.88 -3.12
CA GLY A 98 12.60 -5.32 -2.84
C GLY A 98 13.53 -5.74 -1.71
N ASN A 99 14.47 -4.88 -1.30
CA ASN A 99 15.27 -5.05 -0.10
C ASN A 99 14.50 -4.54 1.14
N ALA A 100 14.99 -4.90 2.33
CA ALA A 100 14.48 -4.30 3.54
C ALA A 100 14.79 -2.80 3.58
N GLY A 101 13.80 -1.99 3.91
CA GLY A 101 13.94 -0.57 4.18
C GLY A 101 13.84 -0.32 5.68
N THR A 102 14.51 0.73 6.17
CA THR A 102 14.40 1.12 7.57
C THR A 102 13.08 1.82 7.81
N THR A 103 12.30 1.30 8.75
CA THR A 103 11.07 1.93 9.24
C THR A 103 11.32 2.47 10.62
N ARG A 104 10.95 3.72 10.86
CA ARG A 104 11.01 4.40 12.14
C ARG A 104 9.67 4.95 12.53
N SER A 105 9.48 5.18 13.83
CA SER A 105 8.27 5.83 14.33
C SER A 105 8.59 7.06 15.15
N TYR A 106 7.63 7.96 15.19
CA TYR A 106 7.72 9.26 15.81
C TYR A 106 6.47 9.53 16.61
N PHE A 107 6.57 10.40 17.58
CA PHE A 107 5.44 10.93 18.33
C PHE A 107 5.59 12.43 18.56
N MET A 108 4.49 13.09 18.86
CA MET A 108 4.50 14.47 19.26
C MET A 108 4.40 14.53 20.79
N ASN A 109 5.37 15.17 21.44
CA ASN A 109 5.37 15.32 22.89
C ASN A 109 4.38 16.40 23.33
N ALA A 110 4.23 16.59 24.65
CA ALA A 110 3.32 17.58 25.23
C ALA A 110 3.66 19.04 24.87
N ASN A 111 4.86 19.29 24.36
CA ASN A 111 5.29 20.60 23.89
C ASN A 111 5.08 20.79 22.40
N TYR A 112 4.37 19.85 21.73
CA TYR A 112 4.17 19.85 20.27
C TYR A 112 5.47 19.74 19.46
N GLU A 113 6.46 18.99 19.98
CA GLU A 113 7.70 18.71 19.28
C GLU A 113 7.72 17.26 18.80
N VAL A 114 8.11 17.02 17.54
CA VAL A 114 8.25 15.67 17.00
C VAL A 114 9.51 15.04 17.54
N GLN A 115 9.38 13.85 18.10
CA GLN A 115 10.49 13.04 18.61
C GLN A 115 10.45 11.64 18.01
N ALA A 116 11.65 11.08 17.76
CA ALA A 116 11.76 9.69 17.33
C ALA A 116 11.57 8.74 18.51
N ARG A 117 10.88 7.64 18.29
CA ARG A 117 10.88 6.48 19.19
C ARG A 117 12.17 5.67 18.94
N SER A 118 12.50 4.78 19.87
CA SER A 118 13.75 4.03 19.82
C SER A 118 13.76 2.88 18.80
N GLY A 119 12.60 2.39 18.40
CA GLY A 119 12.46 1.23 17.52
C GLY A 119 12.83 1.52 16.06
N GLU A 120 13.67 0.65 15.49
CA GLU A 120 13.97 0.60 14.06
C GLU A 120 13.62 -0.79 13.52
N TYR A 121 12.92 -0.83 12.39
CA TYR A 121 12.44 -2.10 11.83
C TYR A 121 12.87 -2.25 10.39
N ALA A 122 13.47 -3.40 10.07
CA ALA A 122 13.83 -3.76 8.69
C ALA A 122 12.62 -4.33 7.95
N VAL A 123 11.66 -3.47 7.62
CA VAL A 123 10.45 -3.87 6.89
C VAL A 123 10.83 -4.26 5.47
N LYS A 124 10.52 -5.52 5.12
CA LYS A 124 10.76 -6.05 3.79
C LYS A 124 9.81 -5.40 2.77
N ARG A 125 10.01 -5.73 1.51
CA ARG A 125 9.16 -5.27 0.41
C ARG A 125 7.67 -5.40 0.76
N PHE A 126 6.94 -4.33 0.54
CA PHE A 126 5.47 -4.30 0.63
C PHE A 126 4.88 -3.62 -0.60
N THR A 127 3.64 -3.93 -0.92
CA THR A 127 2.86 -3.31 -1.99
C THR A 127 1.63 -2.59 -1.45
N THR A 128 1.21 -2.93 -0.24
CA THR A 128 0.17 -2.23 0.49
C THR A 128 0.43 -2.26 1.99
N TYR A 129 -0.23 -1.39 2.71
CA TYR A 129 -0.14 -1.28 4.16
C TYR A 129 -1.43 -0.68 4.73
N GLY A 130 -1.62 -0.82 6.04
CA GLY A 130 -2.71 -0.20 6.77
C GLY A 130 -2.65 -0.51 8.25
N ILE A 131 -3.70 -0.18 8.96
CA ILE A 131 -3.82 -0.37 10.40
C ILE A 131 -4.90 -1.39 10.68
N TYR A 132 -4.65 -2.25 11.66
CA TYR A 132 -5.65 -3.08 12.31
C TYR A 132 -5.31 -3.24 13.79
N ASP A 133 -6.24 -2.86 14.66
CA ASP A 133 -6.11 -2.86 16.11
C ASP A 133 -4.81 -2.18 16.58
N LYS A 134 -3.86 -2.91 17.10
CA LYS A 134 -2.55 -2.44 17.56
C LYS A 134 -1.42 -2.56 16.53
N TYR A 135 -1.73 -3.07 15.35
CA TYR A 135 -0.74 -3.33 14.33
C TYR A 135 -0.77 -2.33 13.19
N ILE A 136 0.41 -1.98 12.71
CA ILE A 136 0.59 -1.55 11.32
C ILE A 136 0.96 -2.80 10.53
N ILE A 137 0.13 -3.15 9.55
CA ILE A 137 0.31 -4.33 8.71
C ILE A 137 0.82 -3.88 7.34
N THR A 138 1.88 -4.53 6.85
CA THR A 138 2.29 -4.41 5.45
C THR A 138 2.08 -5.73 4.74
N SER A 139 1.73 -5.68 3.46
CA SER A 139 1.49 -6.87 2.65
C SER A 139 2.17 -6.76 1.30
N SER A 140 2.66 -7.89 0.83
CA SER A 140 3.03 -8.15 -0.56
C SER A 140 2.65 -9.59 -0.93
N THR A 141 2.87 -9.95 -2.20
CA THR A 141 2.71 -11.32 -2.68
C THR A 141 4.02 -11.80 -3.26
N GLY A 142 4.40 -13.02 -2.93
CA GLY A 142 5.63 -13.64 -3.39
C GLY A 142 5.53 -15.16 -3.40
N ASP A 143 6.62 -15.83 -3.77
CA ASP A 143 6.67 -17.29 -3.80
C ASP A 143 6.58 -17.89 -2.40
N GLY A 144 5.81 -18.95 -2.27
CA GLY A 144 5.71 -19.75 -1.06
C GLY A 144 6.95 -20.63 -0.84
N PRO A 145 6.97 -21.38 0.26
CA PRO A 145 8.08 -22.25 0.58
C PRO A 145 8.20 -23.44 -0.39
N THR A 146 9.42 -23.96 -0.50
CA THR A 146 9.78 -25.03 -1.45
C THR A 146 9.04 -26.34 -1.21
N GLU A 147 8.61 -26.62 0.02
CA GLU A 147 7.79 -27.79 0.35
C GLU A 147 6.40 -27.80 -0.29
N TYR A 148 5.96 -26.67 -0.82
CA TYR A 148 4.67 -26.54 -1.54
C TYR A 148 4.83 -26.54 -3.06
N ALA A 149 6.06 -26.80 -3.55
CA ALA A 149 6.29 -26.92 -4.97
C ALA A 149 5.41 -28.03 -5.57
N ASP A 150 4.92 -27.79 -6.79
CA ASP A 150 4.25 -28.81 -7.58
C ASP A 150 5.27 -29.81 -8.16
N GLU A 151 4.79 -30.78 -8.91
CA GLU A 151 5.61 -31.81 -9.58
C GLU A 151 6.62 -31.22 -10.58
N ASN A 152 6.41 -29.98 -11.04
CA ASN A 152 7.31 -29.26 -11.95
C ASN A 152 8.30 -28.35 -11.19
N GLY A 153 8.23 -28.32 -9.86
CA GLY A 153 9.03 -27.44 -9.01
C GLY A 153 8.52 -26.00 -8.94
N TYR A 154 7.33 -25.70 -9.43
CA TYR A 154 6.74 -24.36 -9.34
C TYR A 154 6.16 -24.10 -7.94
N LEU A 155 6.41 -22.90 -7.44
CA LEU A 155 5.98 -22.48 -6.09
C LEU A 155 4.65 -21.73 -6.17
N PRO A 156 3.70 -22.02 -5.26
CA PRO A 156 2.48 -21.23 -5.16
C PRO A 156 2.78 -19.81 -4.68
N LYS A 157 1.97 -18.84 -5.10
CA LYS A 157 2.03 -17.48 -4.57
C LYS A 157 1.35 -17.43 -3.19
N MET A 158 1.97 -16.68 -2.28
CA MET A 158 1.50 -16.49 -0.91
C MET A 158 1.54 -15.02 -0.51
N PHE A 159 0.69 -14.64 0.44
CA PHE A 159 0.79 -13.34 1.11
C PHE A 159 2.02 -13.34 2.02
N LEU A 160 2.81 -12.29 1.87
CA LEU A 160 3.96 -11.96 2.71
C LEU A 160 3.58 -10.77 3.56
N LEU A 161 3.23 -11.03 4.82
CA LEU A 161 2.75 -10.02 5.76
C LEU A 161 3.82 -9.68 6.77
N SER A 162 3.84 -8.43 7.20
CA SER A 162 4.55 -8.05 8.40
C SER A 162 3.67 -7.22 9.33
N TYR A 163 3.96 -7.33 10.61
CA TYR A 163 3.21 -6.74 11.70
C TYR A 163 4.14 -5.91 12.57
N LEU A 164 3.88 -4.62 12.64
CA LEU A 164 4.50 -3.71 13.60
C LEU A 164 3.51 -3.52 14.76
N ASP A 165 3.76 -4.15 15.91
CA ASP A 165 3.01 -3.89 17.13
C ASP A 165 3.41 -2.52 17.69
N VAL A 166 2.48 -1.58 17.66
CA VAL A 166 2.75 -0.18 17.99
C VAL A 166 3.06 0.00 19.48
N ALA A 167 2.40 -0.76 20.34
CA ALA A 167 2.58 -0.64 21.80
C ALA A 167 3.86 -1.36 22.26
N ALA A 168 4.07 -2.58 21.77
CA ALA A 168 5.23 -3.40 22.14
C ALA A 168 6.51 -3.00 21.42
N GLU A 169 6.45 -2.17 20.39
CA GLU A 169 7.59 -1.82 19.52
C GLU A 169 8.30 -3.06 18.94
N THR A 170 7.52 -4.05 18.51
CA THR A 170 8.05 -5.29 17.92
C THR A 170 7.65 -5.45 16.47
N TYR A 171 8.47 -6.19 15.73
CA TYR A 171 8.26 -6.51 14.33
C TYR A 171 8.26 -8.02 14.12
N THR A 172 7.21 -8.53 13.51
CA THR A 172 7.07 -9.95 13.16
C THR A 172 6.57 -10.12 11.72
N THR A 173 6.70 -11.33 11.20
CA THR A 173 6.16 -11.70 9.88
C THR A 173 5.26 -12.92 10.00
N ASN A 174 4.34 -13.09 9.04
CA ASN A 174 3.51 -14.29 8.99
C ASN A 174 4.36 -15.55 8.71
N ASN A 175 3.87 -16.69 9.17
CA ASN A 175 4.46 -17.99 8.85
C ASN A 175 3.96 -18.46 7.48
N THR A 176 4.78 -18.34 6.44
CA THR A 176 4.46 -18.78 5.07
C THR A 176 4.31 -20.29 4.91
N GLN A 177 4.71 -21.08 5.90
CA GLN A 177 4.39 -22.51 5.94
C GLN A 177 2.93 -22.81 6.28
N ASN A 178 2.16 -21.79 6.69
CA ASN A 178 0.72 -21.93 6.84
C ASN A 178 0.02 -21.68 5.49
N LYS A 179 -0.58 -22.72 4.93
CA LYS A 179 -1.33 -22.68 3.66
C LYS A 179 -2.49 -21.69 3.66
N ALA A 180 -2.98 -21.26 4.83
CA ALA A 180 -4.02 -20.26 4.93
C ALA A 180 -3.60 -18.89 4.33
N TYR A 181 -2.29 -18.62 4.23
CA TYR A 181 -1.76 -17.44 3.55
C TYR A 181 -1.55 -17.61 2.04
N MET A 182 -2.01 -18.71 1.46
CA MET A 182 -1.89 -18.94 0.02
C MET A 182 -2.77 -17.94 -0.75
N SER A 183 -2.16 -17.21 -1.68
CA SER A 183 -2.87 -16.30 -2.58
C SER A 183 -3.24 -16.94 -3.91
N GLU A 184 -2.72 -18.14 -4.21
CA GLU A 184 -3.11 -18.93 -5.38
C GLU A 184 -4.58 -19.35 -5.30
N ASN A 185 -5.28 -19.27 -6.42
CA ASN A 185 -6.70 -19.59 -6.53
C ASN A 185 -7.56 -18.93 -5.43
N PHE A 186 -7.16 -17.73 -5.01
CA PHE A 186 -7.77 -17.03 -3.88
C PHE A 186 -9.25 -16.69 -4.11
N LEU A 187 -9.59 -16.38 -5.36
CA LEU A 187 -10.95 -16.03 -5.80
C LEU A 187 -11.74 -17.26 -6.30
N GLY A 188 -11.13 -18.44 -6.34
CA GLY A 188 -11.75 -19.65 -6.84
C GLY A 188 -11.77 -19.78 -8.37
N ASN A 189 -11.04 -18.92 -9.08
CA ASN A 189 -10.94 -18.86 -10.54
C ASN A 189 -9.54 -19.20 -11.07
N GLY A 190 -8.68 -19.75 -10.22
CA GLY A 190 -7.31 -20.14 -10.53
C GLY A 190 -6.28 -19.03 -10.38
N GLU A 191 -6.67 -17.77 -10.46
CA GLU A 191 -5.74 -16.65 -10.38
C GLU A 191 -5.23 -16.42 -8.96
N PHE A 192 -3.98 -16.01 -8.84
CA PHE A 192 -3.47 -15.48 -7.59
C PHE A 192 -3.83 -14.00 -7.46
N VAL A 193 -3.85 -13.50 -6.24
CA VAL A 193 -4.16 -12.10 -5.95
C VAL A 193 -3.04 -11.39 -5.21
N THR A 194 -3.06 -10.07 -5.30
CA THR A 194 -2.38 -9.19 -4.36
C THR A 194 -3.42 -8.33 -3.65
N LEU A 195 -3.14 -7.90 -2.42
CA LEU A 195 -4.03 -7.03 -1.67
C LEU A 195 -3.75 -5.57 -2.02
N ALA A 196 -4.79 -4.73 -2.05
CA ALA A 196 -4.70 -3.29 -2.24
C ALA A 196 -5.52 -2.57 -1.16
N GLY A 197 -4.82 -1.85 -0.29
CA GLY A 197 -5.36 -1.27 0.92
C GLY A 197 -5.57 -2.31 2.03
N ILE A 198 -5.37 -1.89 3.25
CA ILE A 198 -5.75 -2.61 4.47
C ILE A 198 -6.56 -1.61 5.29
N LEU A 199 -7.84 -1.89 5.45
CA LEU A 199 -8.79 -1.03 6.12
C LEU A 199 -9.41 -1.75 7.30
N GLU A 200 -9.21 -1.23 8.51
CA GLU A 200 -9.97 -1.67 9.67
C GLU A 200 -11.37 -1.06 9.64
N HIS A 201 -12.39 -1.91 9.75
CA HIS A 201 -13.77 -1.49 9.90
C HIS A 201 -14.57 -2.53 10.68
N ASN A 202 -15.21 -2.11 11.78
CA ASN A 202 -15.99 -2.98 12.69
C ASN A 202 -15.21 -4.24 13.14
N ASN A 203 -13.97 -4.06 13.59
CA ASN A 203 -13.05 -5.12 14.02
C ASN A 203 -12.78 -6.20 12.97
N LYS A 204 -12.91 -5.85 11.69
CA LYS A 204 -12.54 -6.68 10.53
C LYS A 204 -11.59 -5.94 9.62
N ILE A 205 -10.87 -6.68 8.80
CA ILE A 205 -10.00 -6.12 7.77
C ILE A 205 -10.70 -6.24 6.42
N TYR A 206 -10.84 -5.11 5.73
CA TYR A 206 -11.29 -5.03 4.34
C TYR A 206 -10.10 -4.71 3.45
N SER A 207 -9.95 -5.46 2.37
CA SER A 207 -8.91 -5.22 1.38
C SER A 207 -9.40 -5.56 -0.02
N ALA A 208 -9.09 -4.72 -1.00
CA ALA A 208 -9.33 -5.10 -2.38
C ALA A 208 -8.42 -6.27 -2.76
N ALA A 209 -9.00 -7.34 -3.29
CA ALA A 209 -8.28 -8.49 -3.80
C ALA A 209 -8.08 -8.34 -5.32
N VAL A 210 -6.87 -7.93 -5.71
CA VAL A 210 -6.54 -7.62 -7.10
C VAL A 210 -6.09 -8.88 -7.82
N PRO A 211 -6.85 -9.37 -8.81
CA PRO A 211 -6.45 -10.56 -9.57
C PRO A 211 -5.23 -10.27 -10.45
N MET A 212 -4.29 -11.21 -10.51
CA MET A 212 -2.98 -11.02 -11.10
C MET A 212 -2.68 -11.93 -12.30
N GLY A 213 -3.66 -12.76 -12.68
CA GLY A 213 -3.48 -13.81 -13.66
C GLY A 213 -2.99 -15.12 -13.03
N LEU A 214 -2.49 -16.03 -13.86
CA LEU A 214 -2.02 -17.33 -13.42
C LEU A 214 -0.50 -17.32 -13.24
N SER A 215 -0.03 -17.70 -12.07
CA SER A 215 1.38 -18.02 -11.84
C SER A 215 1.79 -19.29 -12.60
N GLN A 216 3.08 -19.63 -12.61
CA GLN A 216 3.52 -20.93 -13.15
C GLN A 216 2.82 -22.10 -12.45
N TYR A 217 2.65 -22.00 -11.13
CA TYR A 217 1.94 -23.00 -10.32
C TYR A 217 0.46 -23.06 -10.71
N GLY A 218 -0.26 -21.93 -10.72
CA GLY A 218 -1.67 -21.85 -11.07
C GLY A 218 -1.96 -22.23 -12.51
N GLY A 219 -1.09 -21.86 -13.44
CA GLY A 219 -1.21 -22.21 -14.86
C GLY A 219 -1.06 -23.70 -15.16
N LYS A 220 -0.42 -24.46 -14.29
CA LYS A 220 -0.28 -25.93 -14.40
C LYS A 220 -1.29 -26.70 -13.54
N ALA A 221 -1.91 -26.06 -12.56
CA ALA A 221 -2.86 -26.69 -11.68
C ALA A 221 -3.98 -27.39 -12.47
N ASN A 222 -4.27 -28.64 -12.09
CA ASN A 222 -5.30 -29.46 -12.71
C ASN A 222 -5.23 -29.53 -14.25
N GLY A 223 -4.00 -29.62 -14.80
CA GLY A 223 -3.80 -29.74 -16.24
C GLY A 223 -4.06 -28.44 -17.04
N GLY A 224 -4.00 -27.28 -16.40
CA GLY A 224 -4.20 -25.99 -17.06
C GLY A 224 -5.67 -25.57 -17.20
N GLN A 225 -6.57 -26.21 -16.46
CA GLN A 225 -8.02 -25.96 -16.55
C GLN A 225 -8.44 -24.49 -16.23
N TRP A 226 -7.56 -23.72 -15.59
CA TRP A 226 -7.84 -22.32 -15.25
C TRP A 226 -7.57 -21.34 -16.39
N ILE A 227 -6.95 -21.80 -17.49
CA ILE A 227 -6.81 -20.97 -18.69
C ILE A 227 -8.15 -20.97 -19.40
N LEU A 228 -8.76 -19.80 -19.56
CA LEU A 228 -10.03 -19.68 -20.26
C LEU A 228 -9.86 -20.07 -21.74
N PRO A 229 -10.85 -20.74 -22.34
CA PRO A 229 -10.83 -21.07 -23.77
C PRO A 229 -10.58 -19.82 -24.63
N GLY A 230 -9.58 -19.90 -25.50
CA GLY A 230 -9.17 -18.78 -26.34
C GLY A 230 -8.11 -17.86 -25.70
N ASN A 231 -7.60 -18.17 -24.50
CA ASN A 231 -6.52 -17.45 -23.83
C ASN A 231 -5.21 -18.24 -23.79
N GLU A 232 -5.13 -19.40 -24.45
CA GLU A 232 -3.95 -20.28 -24.43
C GLU A 232 -2.70 -19.57 -24.94
N ASP A 233 -2.84 -18.66 -25.91
CA ASP A 233 -1.75 -17.86 -26.48
C ASP A 233 -1.28 -16.71 -25.56
N LEU A 234 -2.01 -16.38 -24.52
CA LEU A 234 -1.57 -15.42 -23.47
C LEU A 234 -0.54 -16.01 -22.52
N VAL A 235 -0.46 -17.34 -22.45
CA VAL A 235 0.54 -18.03 -21.63
C VAL A 235 1.93 -17.74 -22.19
N LYS A 236 2.83 -17.23 -21.35
CA LYS A 236 4.17 -16.85 -21.74
C LYS A 236 5.01 -18.06 -22.12
N THR A 237 5.62 -18.00 -23.28
CA THR A 237 6.50 -19.06 -23.82
C THR A 237 7.96 -18.93 -23.37
N GLU A 238 8.33 -17.74 -22.86
CA GLU A 238 9.66 -17.41 -22.34
C GLU A 238 9.57 -16.37 -21.21
N ASP A 239 10.66 -16.23 -20.46
CA ASP A 239 10.79 -15.18 -19.44
C ASP A 239 10.91 -13.81 -20.12
N GLY A 240 10.34 -12.77 -19.50
CA GLY A 240 10.41 -11.43 -20.06
C GLY A 240 9.89 -10.33 -19.15
N GLY A 241 9.66 -9.17 -19.75
CA GLY A 241 9.24 -7.98 -19.04
C GLY A 241 10.35 -7.36 -18.18
N SER A 242 10.00 -6.34 -17.39
CA SER A 242 10.94 -5.69 -16.49
C SER A 242 10.21 -5.14 -15.27
N ASN A 243 10.89 -5.06 -14.14
CA ASN A 243 10.36 -4.52 -12.89
C ASN A 243 8.98 -5.15 -12.52
N SER A 244 7.96 -4.31 -12.29
CA SER A 244 6.61 -4.76 -11.93
C SER A 244 5.85 -5.48 -13.05
N SER A 245 6.34 -5.45 -14.27
CA SER A 245 5.78 -6.18 -15.41
C SER A 245 6.62 -7.39 -15.84
N SER A 246 7.60 -7.81 -15.03
CA SER A 246 8.32 -9.07 -15.24
C SER A 246 7.37 -10.27 -15.16
N TYR A 247 7.62 -11.26 -15.99
CA TYR A 247 6.88 -12.52 -16.03
C TYR A 247 7.81 -13.69 -16.32
N LYS A 248 7.35 -14.87 -15.99
CA LYS A 248 8.05 -16.13 -16.22
C LYS A 248 7.34 -16.94 -17.31
N LYS A 249 8.12 -17.78 -17.99
CA LYS A 249 7.59 -18.80 -18.89
C LYS A 249 6.54 -19.66 -18.16
N GLY A 250 5.37 -19.84 -18.77
CA GLY A 250 4.26 -20.59 -18.18
C GLY A 250 3.28 -19.77 -17.36
N GLU A 251 3.56 -18.49 -17.11
CA GLU A 251 2.60 -17.58 -16.50
C GLU A 251 1.60 -17.06 -17.55
N LEU A 252 0.35 -16.81 -17.14
CA LEU A 252 -0.57 -15.95 -17.83
C LEU A 252 -0.61 -14.63 -17.06
N GLN A 253 0.17 -13.66 -17.55
CA GLN A 253 0.32 -12.37 -16.89
C GLN A 253 -0.95 -11.53 -17.05
N TRP A 254 -1.38 -10.92 -15.98
CA TRP A 254 -2.61 -10.15 -15.82
C TRP A 254 -3.89 -10.99 -15.87
N THR A 255 -4.93 -10.42 -15.31
CA THR A 255 -6.20 -11.12 -15.12
C THR A 255 -6.91 -11.42 -16.44
N GLN A 256 -7.60 -12.55 -16.47
CA GLN A 256 -8.56 -12.93 -17.49
C GLN A 256 -9.98 -12.39 -17.17
N TYR A 257 -10.15 -11.72 -16.01
CA TYR A 257 -11.43 -11.21 -15.50
C TYR A 257 -11.37 -9.68 -15.27
N PRO A 258 -11.11 -8.87 -16.31
CA PRO A 258 -10.86 -7.44 -16.17
C PRO A 258 -12.09 -6.62 -15.72
N ASN A 259 -13.27 -7.21 -15.76
CA ASN A 259 -14.53 -6.55 -15.40
C ASN A 259 -15.01 -6.89 -13.97
N GLU A 260 -14.16 -7.50 -13.14
CA GLU A 260 -14.52 -7.88 -11.79
C GLU A 260 -13.73 -7.07 -10.76
N CYS A 261 -14.44 -6.58 -9.75
CA CYS A 261 -13.83 -5.99 -8.56
C CYS A 261 -14.18 -6.84 -7.34
N TRP A 262 -13.14 -7.29 -6.64
CA TRP A 262 -13.28 -8.14 -5.48
C TRP A 262 -12.77 -7.44 -4.22
N VAL A 263 -13.48 -7.64 -3.12
CA VAL A 263 -13.02 -7.28 -1.77
C VAL A 263 -13.02 -8.53 -0.91
N ALA A 264 -11.90 -8.74 -0.23
CA ALA A 264 -11.77 -9.73 0.82
C ALA A 264 -12.02 -9.07 2.18
N ILE A 265 -12.83 -9.72 3.00
CA ILE A 265 -13.16 -9.32 4.36
C ILE A 265 -12.60 -10.41 5.28
N PHE A 266 -11.67 -10.06 6.13
CA PHE A 266 -11.02 -10.97 7.07
C PHE A 266 -11.47 -10.66 8.50
N ASP A 267 -11.61 -11.68 9.32
CA ASP A 267 -12.08 -11.51 10.70
C ASP A 267 -11.01 -10.89 11.62
N ASP A 268 -9.71 -11.10 11.29
CA ASP A 268 -8.60 -10.59 12.10
C ASP A 268 -7.29 -10.44 11.28
N GLU A 269 -6.20 -10.06 11.97
CA GLU A 269 -4.88 -9.84 11.39
C GLU A 269 -4.22 -11.10 10.81
N THR A 270 -4.69 -12.28 11.15
CA THR A 270 -4.13 -13.52 10.60
C THR A 270 -4.52 -13.75 9.14
N LEU A 271 -5.52 -13.06 8.64
CA LEU A 271 -6.07 -13.18 7.27
C LEU A 271 -6.45 -14.62 6.89
N THR A 272 -6.68 -15.50 7.87
CA THR A 272 -6.95 -16.93 7.64
C THR A 272 -8.41 -17.23 7.39
N THR A 273 -9.31 -16.44 7.95
CA THR A 273 -10.76 -16.51 7.73
C THR A 273 -11.17 -15.38 6.81
N LYS A 274 -11.90 -15.69 5.74
CA LYS A 274 -12.28 -14.68 4.77
C LYS A 274 -13.68 -14.88 4.23
N LYS A 275 -14.34 -13.74 3.96
CA LYS A 275 -15.50 -13.63 3.07
C LYS A 275 -15.04 -12.89 1.80
N LEU A 276 -15.48 -13.32 0.64
CA LEU A 276 -15.24 -12.64 -0.63
C LEU A 276 -16.54 -12.04 -1.15
N ILE A 277 -16.48 -10.79 -1.56
CA ILE A 277 -17.58 -10.11 -2.25
C ILE A 277 -17.12 -9.57 -3.59
N LYS A 278 -18.01 -9.57 -4.58
CA LYS A 278 -17.72 -9.18 -5.97
C LYS A 278 -18.74 -8.19 -6.49
N THR A 279 -18.28 -7.28 -7.35
CA THR A 279 -19.12 -6.48 -8.24
C THR A 279 -18.53 -6.44 -9.64
N GLU A 280 -19.39 -6.22 -10.63
CA GLU A 280 -19.03 -6.01 -12.03
C GLU A 280 -19.37 -4.57 -12.50
N GLN A 281 -19.63 -3.66 -11.56
CA GLN A 281 -19.88 -2.24 -11.86
C GLN A 281 -18.58 -1.48 -12.16
N ILE A 282 -17.46 -1.90 -11.57
CA ILE A 282 -16.12 -1.35 -11.81
C ILE A 282 -15.12 -2.48 -12.08
N SER A 283 -14.02 -2.15 -12.74
CA SER A 283 -12.86 -3.04 -12.85
C SER A 283 -12.15 -3.19 -11.51
N TYR A 284 -11.17 -4.08 -11.42
CA TYR A 284 -10.43 -4.32 -10.17
C TYR A 284 -9.86 -3.03 -9.55
N ALA A 285 -9.91 -2.95 -8.22
CA ALA A 285 -9.55 -1.77 -7.46
C ALA A 285 -8.04 -1.74 -7.16
N CYS A 286 -7.25 -1.23 -8.11
CA CYS A 286 -5.83 -0.97 -7.90
C CYS A 286 -5.43 0.35 -8.54
N GLY A 287 -4.43 1.03 -7.99
CA GLY A 287 -3.93 2.30 -8.53
C GLY A 287 -3.09 2.16 -9.79
N ARG A 288 -2.55 0.96 -10.03
CA ARG A 288 -1.76 0.58 -11.22
C ARG A 288 -2.03 -0.89 -11.54
N MET A 289 -1.12 -1.52 -12.29
CA MET A 289 -1.16 -2.96 -12.60
C MET A 289 -1.27 -3.84 -11.35
N LYS A 290 -0.69 -3.41 -10.22
CA LYS A 290 -0.68 -4.06 -8.92
C LYS A 290 -1.14 -3.08 -7.84
N SER A 291 -1.21 -3.49 -6.59
CA SER A 291 -1.66 -2.68 -5.47
C SER A 291 -0.83 -1.40 -5.24
N GLN A 292 0.46 -1.46 -5.36
CA GLN A 292 1.47 -0.39 -5.41
C GLN A 292 1.20 0.87 -4.55
N TYR A 293 0.94 0.68 -3.26
CA TYR A 293 0.79 1.72 -2.22
C TYR A 293 -0.47 2.59 -2.32
N TYR A 294 -1.31 2.38 -3.31
CA TYR A 294 -2.55 3.13 -3.42
C TYR A 294 -3.60 2.53 -2.49
N GLN A 295 -4.17 3.37 -1.67
CA GLN A 295 -5.33 3.00 -0.89
C GLN A 295 -6.57 3.18 -1.78
N THR A 296 -7.15 2.05 -2.17
CA THR A 296 -8.31 2.00 -3.07
C THR A 296 -9.61 1.69 -2.33
N ILE A 297 -9.55 1.61 -1.00
CA ILE A 297 -10.68 1.33 -0.13
C ILE A 297 -10.66 2.31 1.05
N TRP A 298 -11.80 2.87 1.38
CA TRP A 298 -11.93 3.91 2.39
C TRP A 298 -13.23 3.81 3.16
N SER A 299 -13.20 3.99 4.47
CA SER A 299 -14.37 4.07 5.34
C SER A 299 -14.76 5.53 5.57
N ALA A 300 -16.02 5.85 5.37
CA ALA A 300 -16.59 7.15 5.70
C ALA A 300 -17.15 7.20 7.14
N ASP A 301 -17.36 8.40 7.65
CA ASP A 301 -17.86 8.63 9.02
C ASP A 301 -19.24 8.02 9.28
N ASN A 302 -20.06 7.85 8.23
CA ASN A 302 -21.37 7.19 8.32
C ASN A 302 -21.31 5.65 8.36
N GLY A 303 -20.10 5.09 8.28
CA GLY A 303 -19.86 3.64 8.28
C GLY A 303 -19.94 2.97 6.91
N ASP A 304 -20.21 3.71 5.84
CA ASP A 304 -20.10 3.19 4.48
C ASP A 304 -18.63 3.00 4.11
N ILE A 305 -18.33 1.96 3.34
CA ILE A 305 -17.01 1.73 2.76
C ILE A 305 -17.09 1.99 1.26
N TYR A 306 -16.17 2.79 0.74
CA TYR A 306 -16.05 3.11 -0.67
C TYR A 306 -14.84 2.41 -1.28
N VAL A 307 -15.04 1.82 -2.46
CA VAL A 307 -14.01 1.12 -3.23
C VAL A 307 -13.84 1.82 -4.57
N PHE A 308 -12.61 2.20 -4.88
CA PHE A 308 -12.26 3.04 -6.02
C PHE A 308 -11.52 2.23 -7.08
N SER A 309 -11.92 2.35 -8.33
CA SER A 309 -11.17 1.83 -9.46
C SER A 309 -10.85 2.94 -10.45
N PRO A 310 -9.56 3.15 -10.81
CA PRO A 310 -9.17 4.05 -11.89
C PRO A 310 -9.39 3.42 -13.27
N SER A 311 -9.96 2.21 -13.32
CA SER A 311 -10.12 1.41 -14.54
C SER A 311 -8.80 1.17 -15.28
N TYR A 312 -7.76 0.81 -14.54
CA TYR A 312 -6.43 0.61 -15.10
C TYR A 312 -6.40 -0.46 -16.21
N ALA A 313 -7.30 -1.46 -16.13
CA ALA A 313 -7.43 -2.49 -17.16
C ALA A 313 -7.76 -1.94 -18.57
N LYS A 314 -8.21 -0.70 -18.71
CA LYS A 314 -8.34 -0.04 -20.03
C LYS A 314 -7.00 0.11 -20.75
N THR A 315 -5.88 0.08 -20.03
CA THR A 315 -4.53 0.23 -20.58
C THR A 315 -3.91 -1.08 -21.05
N MET A 316 -4.58 -2.21 -20.83
CA MET A 316 -4.06 -3.52 -21.24
C MET A 316 -3.97 -3.62 -22.77
N SER A 317 -2.89 -4.20 -23.26
CA SER A 317 -2.64 -4.34 -24.71
C SER A 317 -3.58 -5.37 -25.35
N ASP A 318 -3.82 -6.50 -24.68
CA ASP A 318 -4.71 -7.53 -25.17
C ASP A 318 -6.17 -7.21 -24.81
N ALA A 319 -7.06 -7.34 -25.82
CA ALA A 319 -8.47 -7.03 -25.65
C ALA A 319 -9.19 -7.92 -24.64
N ARG A 320 -8.73 -9.17 -24.46
CA ARG A 320 -9.30 -10.14 -23.50
C ARG A 320 -9.00 -9.78 -22.04
N GLN A 321 -7.95 -8.98 -21.82
CA GLN A 321 -7.54 -8.48 -20.52
C GLN A 321 -7.92 -7.01 -20.30
N ARG A 322 -8.60 -6.42 -21.30
CA ARG A 322 -9.04 -5.01 -21.27
C ARG A 322 -10.46 -4.89 -20.79
N THR A 323 -10.72 -3.94 -19.88
CA THR A 323 -12.08 -3.57 -19.49
C THR A 323 -12.66 -2.47 -20.37
N THR A 324 -13.98 -2.46 -20.51
CA THR A 324 -14.74 -1.35 -21.05
C THR A 324 -15.37 -0.47 -19.96
N LEU A 325 -15.34 -0.93 -18.69
CA LEU A 325 -15.90 -0.21 -17.56
C LEU A 325 -15.11 1.09 -17.30
N ASP A 326 -15.81 2.14 -16.93
CA ASP A 326 -15.22 3.41 -16.60
C ASP A 326 -14.55 3.39 -15.21
N ALA A 327 -13.72 4.39 -14.93
CA ALA A 327 -13.27 4.67 -13.58
C ALA A 327 -14.49 5.02 -12.72
N GLY A 328 -14.56 4.45 -11.53
CA GLY A 328 -15.74 4.61 -10.71
C GLY A 328 -15.51 4.28 -9.25
N VAL A 329 -16.56 4.48 -8.47
CA VAL A 329 -16.59 4.23 -7.03
C VAL A 329 -17.84 3.41 -6.73
N VAL A 330 -17.64 2.29 -6.04
CA VAL A 330 -18.74 1.47 -5.52
C VAL A 330 -18.73 1.50 -4.00
N ARG A 331 -19.87 1.17 -3.41
CA ARG A 331 -20.10 1.24 -1.98
C ARG A 331 -20.39 -0.13 -1.38
N ILE A 332 -19.84 -0.39 -0.21
CA ILE A 332 -20.34 -1.38 0.74
C ILE A 332 -21.10 -0.61 1.80
N LYS A 333 -22.41 -0.79 1.87
CA LYS A 333 -23.28 0.00 2.75
C LYS A 333 -23.06 -0.34 4.22
N ALA A 334 -23.09 0.67 5.07
CA ALA A 334 -22.96 0.51 6.52
C ALA A 334 -23.90 -0.60 7.06
N GLY A 335 -23.34 -1.47 7.92
CA GLY A 335 -24.05 -2.61 8.48
C GLY A 335 -24.21 -3.80 7.54
N THR A 336 -23.63 -3.76 6.34
CA THR A 336 -23.61 -4.89 5.41
C THR A 336 -22.18 -5.31 5.09
N GLU A 337 -22.02 -6.51 4.56
CA GLU A 337 -20.77 -7.01 3.98
C GLU A 337 -21.00 -7.41 2.52
N GLU A 338 -21.64 -6.50 1.75
CA GLU A 338 -21.98 -6.70 0.35
C GLU A 338 -21.93 -5.36 -0.40
N PHE A 339 -21.57 -5.41 -1.67
CA PHE A 339 -21.65 -4.22 -2.51
C PHE A 339 -23.12 -3.77 -2.68
N ASP A 340 -23.33 -2.46 -2.58
CA ASP A 340 -24.64 -1.86 -2.87
C ASP A 340 -24.88 -1.85 -4.38
N PRO A 341 -25.86 -2.63 -4.90
CA PRO A 341 -26.09 -2.71 -6.33
C PRO A 341 -26.66 -1.41 -6.94
N ASN A 342 -27.12 -0.48 -6.08
CA ASN A 342 -27.74 0.77 -6.51
C ASN A 342 -26.79 1.97 -6.42
N TYR A 343 -25.51 1.74 -6.07
CA TYR A 343 -24.51 2.81 -5.94
C TYR A 343 -23.36 2.60 -6.92
N TYR A 344 -23.18 3.58 -7.80
CA TYR A 344 -22.08 3.67 -8.77
C TYR A 344 -21.72 5.13 -9.04
#